data_19e9dbb04901ee849d2cf2d995ba7fc6
#
_entry.id   19e9dbb04901ee849d2cf2d995ba7fc6
#
_cell.length_a   1.000
_cell.length_b   1.000
_cell.length_c   1.000
_cell.angle_alpha   90.00
_cell.angle_beta   90.00
_cell.angle_gamma   90.00
#
_symmetry.space_group_name_H-M   'P 1'
#
loop_
_entity.id
_entity.type
_entity.pdbx_description
1 polymer ?
#
loop_
_entity_poly.entity_id
_entity_poly.type
_entity_poly.pdbx_seq_one_letter_code
_entity_poly.pdbx_strand_id
1 'polypeptide(L)'
;SQGSSNLWPSEVIGESSGGFTFSVRVLGNANVTFRDLGTIESSLDSGERFGEATRTYHDGVVQLDQRTTADGVDLPDDGYTSYWSMLNDSQVLPDQSGIAFHNYSTISDGATVDAESGSKPGFDLELSRRFGGFGKRMSDNRRPGSWGGFLGLGLTDINAKTTGTINATLRSITDVYSLDGATPPTAPYTAPSTETVTVIGPDGTETSVVINNSILLANQPISRTVTDEAGAAAIDGFWQVKGTYVSARTGVWSRFHISRQLSIRASAGVSFHLLGVDMRYDERLEDETLAVPIRAQEQGETTSYEAVGLFGSLDVELWLTRRTGLFASFTYEGLSDDLALTLGGRTADVELSSGAGFRFGLTTLF
;
A
#
# COMPACT_ATOMS: atom_id res chain seq x y z
N SER A 1 -44.64 58.26 -13.41
CA SER A 1 -44.20 56.88 -13.73
C SER A 1 -42.76 56.73 -13.33
N GLN A 2 -42.54 56.16 -12.17
CA GLN A 2 -41.21 55.74 -11.75
C GLN A 2 -40.80 54.53 -12.60
N GLY A 3 -39.85 54.76 -13.50
CA GLY A 3 -39.16 53.68 -14.19
C GLY A 3 -38.36 52.89 -13.19
N SER A 4 -38.80 51.66 -12.87
CA SER A 4 -38.03 50.70 -12.16
C SER A 4 -36.77 50.40 -13.03
N SER A 5 -35.64 50.98 -12.68
CA SER A 5 -34.35 50.65 -13.26
C SER A 5 -34.03 49.21 -12.84
N ASN A 6 -34.46 48.22 -13.66
CA ASN A 6 -34.02 46.84 -13.52
C ASN A 6 -32.54 46.75 -13.92
N LEU A 7 -31.68 47.10 -12.98
CA LEU A 7 -30.23 46.95 -13.12
C LEU A 7 -29.90 45.48 -12.96
N TRP A 8 -29.84 44.76 -14.05
CA TRP A 8 -29.50 43.35 -14.12
C TRP A 8 -27.96 43.13 -14.11
N PRO A 9 -27.48 41.96 -13.69
CA PRO A 9 -26.06 41.65 -13.50
C PRO A 9 -25.14 42.00 -14.66
N SER A 10 -25.67 41.99 -15.89
CA SER A 10 -24.87 42.32 -17.10
C SER A 10 -24.23 43.71 -17.09
N GLU A 11 -24.75 44.67 -16.33
CA GLU A 11 -24.16 46.01 -16.25
C GLU A 11 -22.86 46.06 -15.42
N VAL A 12 -22.82 45.29 -14.37
CA VAL A 12 -21.62 45.20 -13.50
C VAL A 12 -20.59 44.21 -14.01
N ILE A 13 -21.03 43.10 -14.63
CA ILE A 13 -20.14 42.13 -15.23
C ILE A 13 -19.27 42.77 -16.33
N GLY A 14 -19.84 43.73 -17.06
CA GLY A 14 -19.08 44.48 -18.07
C GLY A 14 -18.03 45.44 -17.53
N GLU A 15 -18.09 45.82 -16.27
CA GLU A 15 -17.22 46.81 -15.62
C GLU A 15 -16.23 46.18 -14.62
N SER A 16 -16.47 44.93 -14.18
CA SER A 16 -15.59 44.27 -13.22
C SER A 16 -14.18 44.04 -13.77
N SER A 17 -13.17 44.34 -12.97
CA SER A 17 -11.75 44.15 -13.34
C SER A 17 -11.23 42.80 -12.95
N GLY A 18 -11.89 42.09 -12.02
CA GLY A 18 -11.46 40.80 -11.49
C GLY A 18 -12.61 39.96 -10.97
N GLY A 19 -12.30 38.74 -10.59
CA GLY A 19 -13.23 37.79 -9.98
C GLY A 19 -12.52 36.75 -9.14
N PHE A 20 -13.25 36.24 -8.17
CA PHE A 20 -12.85 35.13 -7.32
C PHE A 20 -13.88 34.02 -7.46
N THR A 21 -13.38 32.78 -7.54
CA THR A 21 -14.21 31.59 -7.66
C THR A 21 -13.81 30.59 -6.60
N PHE A 22 -14.79 30.03 -5.90
CA PHE A 22 -14.64 28.90 -5.00
C PHE A 22 -15.51 27.75 -5.46
N SER A 23 -14.95 26.55 -5.54
CA SER A 23 -15.72 25.39 -5.99
C SER A 23 -15.31 24.10 -5.29
N VAL A 24 -16.25 23.16 -5.30
CA VAL A 24 -15.99 21.75 -5.08
C VAL A 24 -15.70 21.12 -6.44
N ARG A 25 -14.64 20.37 -6.52
CA ARG A 25 -14.18 19.66 -7.70
C ARG A 25 -14.34 18.16 -7.49
N VAL A 26 -14.86 17.47 -8.48
CA VAL A 26 -14.89 16.01 -8.54
C VAL A 26 -14.08 15.62 -9.77
N LEU A 27 -12.88 15.08 -9.54
CA LEU A 27 -12.03 14.54 -10.61
C LEU A 27 -12.40 13.09 -10.90
N GLY A 28 -12.01 12.61 -12.09
CA GLY A 28 -12.06 11.20 -12.45
C GLY A 28 -11.23 10.33 -11.51
N ASN A 29 -11.38 9.02 -11.64
CA ASN A 29 -10.68 8.04 -10.83
C ASN A 29 -9.18 8.06 -11.16
N ALA A 30 -8.32 7.93 -10.15
CA ALA A 30 -6.95 7.50 -10.37
C ALA A 30 -6.94 5.96 -10.36
N ASN A 31 -6.35 5.35 -11.38
CA ASN A 31 -6.16 3.90 -11.44
C ASN A 31 -4.77 3.58 -10.89
N VAL A 32 -4.68 2.52 -10.12
CA VAL A 32 -3.42 2.03 -9.56
C VAL A 32 -3.30 0.54 -9.86
N THR A 33 -2.23 0.16 -10.55
CA THR A 33 -1.88 -1.24 -10.77
C THR A 33 -0.73 -1.62 -9.86
N PHE A 34 -0.96 -2.54 -8.95
CA PHE A 34 0.07 -3.12 -8.09
C PHE A 34 0.71 -4.31 -8.79
N ARG A 35 2.05 -4.40 -8.75
CA ARG A 35 2.85 -5.46 -9.40
C ARG A 35 3.93 -6.00 -8.46
N ASP A 36 4.54 -7.12 -8.86
CA ASP A 36 5.61 -7.81 -8.13
C ASP A 36 5.18 -8.24 -6.72
N LEU A 37 3.91 -8.64 -6.61
CA LEU A 37 3.26 -9.00 -5.36
C LEU A 37 3.58 -10.45 -4.97
N GLY A 38 3.51 -10.75 -3.65
CA GLY A 38 3.58 -12.10 -3.13
C GLY A 38 4.98 -12.62 -2.82
N THR A 39 6.02 -11.78 -2.80
CA THR A 39 7.32 -12.18 -2.28
C THR A 39 7.38 -11.95 -0.76
N ILE A 40 7.42 -13.03 0.02
CA ILE A 40 7.53 -12.96 1.47
C ILE A 40 8.77 -13.78 1.86
N GLU A 41 9.77 -13.09 2.39
CA GLU A 41 10.96 -13.74 2.93
C GLU A 41 10.65 -14.39 4.28
N SER A 42 11.34 -15.48 4.59
CA SER A 42 11.25 -16.05 5.93
C SER A 42 11.91 -15.09 6.94
N SER A 43 11.21 -14.81 8.03
CA SER A 43 11.76 -14.09 9.18
C SER A 43 12.55 -15.00 10.12
N LEU A 44 12.53 -16.31 9.86
CA LEU A 44 13.18 -17.33 10.69
C LEU A 44 14.53 -17.69 10.10
N ASP A 45 15.50 -17.87 10.97
CA ASP A 45 16.86 -18.26 10.60
C ASP A 45 16.99 -19.78 10.61
N SER A 46 17.03 -20.40 9.42
CA SER A 46 17.37 -21.80 9.25
C SER A 46 18.89 -22.03 9.18
N GLY A 47 19.67 -20.95 9.11
CA GLY A 47 21.14 -20.97 9.05
C GLY A 47 21.70 -21.65 7.81
N GLU A 48 23.01 -21.70 7.72
CA GLU A 48 23.72 -22.52 6.75
C GLU A 48 23.78 -23.97 7.24
N ARG A 49 23.88 -24.95 6.30
CA ARG A 49 23.90 -26.38 6.61
C ARG A 49 24.96 -26.79 7.63
N PHE A 50 26.08 -26.11 7.63
CA PHE A 50 27.23 -26.38 8.52
C PHE A 50 27.46 -25.27 9.54
N GLY A 51 26.53 -24.34 9.72
CA GLY A 51 26.63 -23.26 10.69
C GLY A 51 26.55 -23.77 12.13
N GLU A 52 27.21 -23.08 13.06
CA GLU A 52 27.27 -23.40 14.48
C GLU A 52 26.22 -22.60 15.30
N ALA A 53 25.15 -22.11 14.69
CA ALA A 53 24.15 -21.31 15.36
C ALA A 53 22.86 -22.07 15.61
N THR A 54 22.04 -21.57 16.54
CA THR A 54 20.63 -21.97 16.68
C THR A 54 19.89 -21.76 15.40
N ARG A 55 19.14 -22.76 14.97
CA ARG A 55 18.29 -22.71 13.77
C ARG A 55 16.83 -22.77 14.17
N THR A 56 16.07 -21.82 13.64
CA THR A 56 14.65 -21.71 13.91
C THR A 56 13.86 -21.99 12.61
N TYR A 57 12.92 -22.90 12.69
CA TYR A 57 12.05 -23.34 11.60
C TYR A 57 10.60 -23.01 11.92
N HIS A 58 9.71 -23.09 10.94
CA HIS A 58 8.28 -22.86 11.14
C HIS A 58 7.61 -23.96 11.99
N ASP A 59 8.24 -25.11 12.08
CA ASP A 59 7.75 -26.30 12.80
C ASP A 59 8.70 -26.80 13.90
N GLY A 60 9.70 -26.01 14.29
CA GLY A 60 10.56 -26.36 15.41
C GLY A 60 11.83 -25.52 15.49
N VAL A 61 12.67 -25.91 16.45
CA VAL A 61 13.95 -25.24 16.74
C VAL A 61 15.02 -26.29 17.01
N VAL A 62 16.22 -26.07 16.52
CA VAL A 62 17.42 -26.85 16.87
C VAL A 62 18.48 -25.90 17.38
N GLN A 63 18.81 -25.98 18.69
CA GLN A 63 19.80 -25.14 19.34
C GLN A 63 21.09 -25.94 19.54
N LEU A 64 22.23 -25.23 19.56
CA LEU A 64 23.46 -25.82 19.98
C LEU A 64 23.46 -26.13 21.48
N ASP A 65 23.93 -27.29 21.83
CA ASP A 65 24.09 -27.70 23.23
C ASP A 65 25.46 -27.19 23.72
N GLN A 66 25.44 -26.07 24.43
CA GLN A 66 26.64 -25.54 25.09
C GLN A 66 26.81 -26.24 26.44
N ARG A 67 27.63 -27.25 26.44
CA ARG A 67 27.98 -27.98 27.68
C ARG A 67 29.23 -27.42 28.32
N THR A 68 29.16 -27.18 29.62
CA THR A 68 30.28 -26.78 30.42
C THR A 68 30.50 -27.82 31.54
N THR A 69 31.75 -28.02 31.93
CA THR A 69 32.08 -28.78 33.14
C THR A 69 31.60 -28.06 34.38
N ALA A 70 31.54 -28.75 35.52
CA ALA A 70 31.22 -28.14 36.82
C ALA A 70 32.13 -26.94 37.18
N ASP A 71 33.34 -26.89 36.63
CA ASP A 71 34.30 -25.81 36.80
C ASP A 71 34.18 -24.71 35.75
N GLY A 72 33.11 -24.74 34.90
CA GLY A 72 32.82 -23.72 33.90
C GLY A 72 33.71 -23.80 32.64
N VAL A 73 34.34 -24.92 32.36
CA VAL A 73 35.11 -25.14 31.13
C VAL A 73 34.18 -25.67 30.04
N ASP A 74 34.16 -25.05 28.86
CA ASP A 74 33.40 -25.50 27.72
C ASP A 74 33.86 -26.88 27.25
N LEU A 75 32.92 -27.81 27.10
CA LEU A 75 33.19 -29.11 26.52
C LEU A 75 33.17 -29.02 25.00
N PRO A 76 33.99 -29.81 24.29
CA PRO A 76 33.97 -29.87 22.86
C PRO A 76 32.57 -30.34 22.38
N ASP A 77 32.15 -29.82 21.22
CA ASP A 77 30.93 -30.26 20.52
C ASP A 77 31.06 -31.75 20.18
N ASP A 78 30.07 -32.55 20.60
CA ASP A 78 30.02 -33.97 20.31
C ASP A 78 29.13 -34.31 19.11
N GLY A 79 28.62 -33.28 18.40
CA GLY A 79 27.78 -33.43 17.21
C GLY A 79 26.27 -33.60 17.51
N TYR A 80 25.88 -33.52 18.80
CA TYR A 80 24.49 -33.71 19.21
C TYR A 80 23.99 -32.54 20.06
N THR A 81 22.65 -32.43 20.16
CA THR A 81 21.99 -31.48 21.05
C THR A 81 20.82 -32.13 21.76
N SER A 82 20.63 -31.74 23.01
CA SER A 82 19.42 -32.01 23.78
C SER A 82 18.46 -30.82 23.82
N TYR A 83 18.74 -29.76 23.08
CA TYR A 83 17.92 -28.52 23.02
C TYR A 83 17.26 -28.38 21.67
N TRP A 84 16.12 -29.06 21.49
CA TRP A 84 15.36 -29.00 20.27
C TRP A 84 13.87 -29.22 20.49
N SER A 85 13.04 -28.79 19.56
CA SER A 85 11.60 -28.98 19.60
C SER A 85 11.03 -29.26 18.24
N MET A 86 10.00 -30.11 18.16
CA MET A 86 9.17 -30.33 16.98
C MET A 86 7.69 -30.22 17.33
N LEU A 87 6.87 -29.86 16.35
CA LEU A 87 5.45 -29.56 16.54
C LEU A 87 4.53 -30.69 16.07
N ASN A 88 4.91 -31.45 15.05
CA ASN A 88 4.06 -32.42 14.40
C ASN A 88 4.77 -33.78 14.20
N ASP A 89 4.04 -34.88 14.37
CA ASP A 89 4.53 -36.25 14.12
C ASP A 89 4.91 -36.48 12.64
N SER A 90 4.36 -35.69 11.72
CA SER A 90 4.70 -35.74 10.29
C SER A 90 6.15 -35.33 10.00
N GLN A 91 6.84 -34.69 10.93
CA GLN A 91 8.26 -34.34 10.83
C GLN A 91 9.17 -35.57 11.01
N VAL A 92 8.67 -36.65 11.63
CA VAL A 92 9.41 -37.90 11.75
C VAL A 92 9.50 -38.57 10.40
N LEU A 93 10.71 -38.91 9.97
CA LEU A 93 10.90 -39.64 8.71
C LEU A 93 10.19 -41.00 8.75
N PRO A 94 9.70 -41.54 7.59
CA PRO A 94 9.00 -42.83 7.58
C PRO A 94 9.81 -44.02 8.10
N ASP A 95 11.13 -43.95 7.97
CA ASP A 95 12.05 -44.96 8.48
C ASP A 95 12.50 -44.68 9.93
N GLN A 96 11.97 -43.63 10.57
CA GLN A 96 12.26 -43.19 11.93
C GLN A 96 13.75 -42.84 12.18
N SER A 97 14.52 -42.62 11.12
CA SER A 97 15.96 -42.31 11.24
C SER A 97 16.27 -40.85 11.61
N GLY A 98 15.30 -39.97 11.46
CA GLY A 98 15.51 -38.55 11.68
C GLY A 98 14.24 -37.71 11.74
N ILE A 99 14.43 -36.42 11.98
CA ILE A 99 13.40 -35.40 12.03
C ILE A 99 13.63 -34.38 10.92
N ALA A 100 12.59 -34.08 10.14
CA ALA A 100 12.59 -33.05 9.13
C ALA A 100 12.05 -31.73 9.70
N PHE A 101 12.76 -30.64 9.49
CA PHE A 101 12.34 -29.29 9.85
C PHE A 101 12.15 -28.44 8.58
N HIS A 102 11.14 -27.59 8.60
CA HIS A 102 10.75 -26.82 7.42
C HIS A 102 10.83 -25.32 7.65
N ASN A 103 11.39 -24.63 6.65
CA ASN A 103 11.35 -23.18 6.56
C ASN A 103 10.69 -22.79 5.23
N TYR A 104 9.71 -21.90 5.29
CA TYR A 104 8.89 -21.50 4.15
C TYR A 104 9.09 -20.03 3.82
N SER A 105 9.07 -19.73 2.54
CA SER A 105 9.03 -18.39 1.98
C SER A 105 8.24 -18.41 0.68
N THR A 106 7.89 -17.24 0.15
CA THR A 106 7.18 -17.17 -1.12
C THR A 106 7.91 -16.27 -2.11
N ILE A 107 7.77 -16.58 -3.39
CA ILE A 107 8.37 -15.85 -4.51
C ILE A 107 7.25 -15.40 -5.43
N SER A 108 7.27 -14.14 -5.82
CA SER A 108 6.29 -13.60 -6.77
C SER A 108 6.30 -14.35 -8.09
N ASP A 109 5.12 -14.70 -8.58
CA ASP A 109 4.91 -15.23 -9.94
C ASP A 109 4.48 -14.13 -10.93
N GLY A 110 4.71 -12.86 -10.58
CA GLY A 110 4.33 -11.71 -11.39
C GLY A 110 2.85 -11.34 -11.27
N ALA A 111 2.21 -11.66 -10.15
CA ALA A 111 0.81 -11.31 -9.89
C ALA A 111 0.62 -9.79 -9.91
N THR A 112 -0.49 -9.35 -10.50
CA THR A 112 -0.92 -7.95 -10.57
C THR A 112 -2.33 -7.79 -10.02
N VAL A 113 -2.60 -6.65 -9.37
CA VAL A 113 -3.91 -6.33 -8.84
C VAL A 113 -4.21 -4.86 -9.08
N ASP A 114 -5.40 -4.57 -9.57
CA ASP A 114 -5.85 -3.21 -9.85
C ASP A 114 -6.68 -2.64 -8.70
N ALA A 115 -6.53 -1.33 -8.49
CA ALA A 115 -7.33 -0.55 -7.56
C ALA A 115 -7.72 0.78 -8.16
N GLU A 116 -8.94 1.23 -7.88
CA GLU A 116 -9.41 2.54 -8.25
C GLU A 116 -9.56 3.44 -7.02
N SER A 117 -9.12 4.68 -7.11
CA SER A 117 -9.28 5.62 -6.00
C SER A 117 -10.71 6.09 -5.80
N GLY A 118 -11.60 5.81 -6.74
CA GLY A 118 -12.94 6.38 -6.79
C GLY A 118 -12.92 7.91 -6.90
N SER A 119 -14.03 8.49 -7.33
CA SER A 119 -14.17 9.95 -7.41
C SER A 119 -14.14 10.57 -6.02
N LYS A 120 -13.15 11.42 -5.74
CA LYS A 120 -13.02 12.16 -4.48
C LYS A 120 -13.37 13.64 -4.68
N PRO A 121 -14.16 14.23 -3.77
CA PRO A 121 -14.36 15.66 -3.80
C PRO A 121 -13.05 16.37 -3.39
N GLY A 122 -12.70 17.40 -4.14
CA GLY A 122 -11.63 18.31 -3.86
C GLY A 122 -12.14 19.75 -3.78
N PHE A 123 -11.28 20.66 -3.35
CA PHE A 123 -11.55 22.08 -3.32
C PHE A 123 -10.75 22.81 -4.38
N ASP A 124 -11.33 23.89 -4.90
CA ASP A 124 -10.72 24.67 -5.97
C ASP A 124 -10.97 26.15 -5.74
N LEU A 125 -9.91 26.95 -5.85
CA LEU A 125 -9.90 28.40 -5.74
C LEU A 125 -9.36 28.98 -7.03
N GLU A 126 -10.01 30.01 -7.59
CA GLU A 126 -9.55 30.68 -8.79
C GLU A 126 -9.69 32.21 -8.65
N LEU A 127 -8.60 32.89 -9.00
CA LEU A 127 -8.56 34.34 -9.20
C LEU A 127 -8.53 34.64 -10.68
N SER A 128 -9.37 35.53 -11.14
CA SER A 128 -9.39 35.94 -12.54
C SER A 128 -9.28 37.45 -12.69
N ARG A 129 -8.61 37.88 -13.79
CA ARG A 129 -8.49 39.27 -14.16
C ARG A 129 -8.95 39.46 -15.59
N ARG A 130 -9.79 40.45 -15.82
CA ARG A 130 -10.24 40.83 -17.13
C ARG A 130 -9.23 41.73 -17.84
N PHE A 131 -8.95 41.45 -19.13
CA PHE A 131 -8.06 42.24 -19.96
C PHE A 131 -8.82 43.05 -21.02
N GLY A 132 -9.98 42.54 -21.47
CA GLY A 132 -10.72 43.23 -22.52
C GLY A 132 -12.12 42.63 -22.80
N GLY A 133 -12.76 43.20 -23.75
CA GLY A 133 -14.05 42.72 -24.26
C GLY A 133 -14.06 42.60 -25.79
N PHE A 134 -14.84 41.68 -26.32
CA PHE A 134 -14.97 41.40 -27.74
C PHE A 134 -16.47 41.33 -28.17
N GLY A 135 -16.70 41.26 -29.48
CA GLY A 135 -18.01 41.28 -30.07
C GLY A 135 -18.48 42.69 -30.42
N LYS A 136 -19.53 42.75 -31.28
CA LYS A 136 -20.11 44.01 -31.71
C LYS A 136 -20.82 44.69 -30.54
N ARG A 137 -20.55 45.98 -30.34
CA ARG A 137 -21.19 46.76 -29.27
C ARG A 137 -22.72 46.73 -29.44
N MET A 138 -23.43 46.41 -28.36
CA MET A 138 -24.88 46.49 -28.30
C MET A 138 -25.37 47.94 -28.22
N SER A 139 -26.67 48.18 -28.33
CA SER A 139 -27.26 49.50 -28.25
C SER A 139 -27.00 50.24 -26.94
N ASP A 140 -26.62 49.50 -25.89
CA ASP A 140 -26.28 50.01 -24.56
C ASP A 140 -24.74 50.16 -24.32
N ASN A 141 -23.98 50.21 -25.42
CA ASN A 141 -22.55 50.38 -25.48
C ASN A 141 -21.70 49.21 -24.88
N ARG A 142 -22.28 48.08 -24.52
CA ARG A 142 -21.64 46.89 -23.96
C ARG A 142 -21.22 45.91 -25.06
N ARG A 143 -20.20 45.11 -24.76
CA ARG A 143 -19.77 43.97 -25.60
C ARG A 143 -20.29 42.67 -25.02
N PRO A 144 -20.77 41.75 -25.87
CA PRO A 144 -21.34 40.49 -25.40
C PRO A 144 -20.27 39.53 -24.82
N GLY A 145 -19.00 39.74 -25.14
CA GLY A 145 -17.92 38.89 -24.70
C GLY A 145 -16.83 39.63 -23.93
N SER A 146 -16.15 38.93 -23.03
CA SER A 146 -14.98 39.39 -22.30
C SER A 146 -13.94 38.30 -22.21
N TRP A 147 -12.66 38.68 -22.06
CA TRP A 147 -11.55 37.74 -21.91
C TRP A 147 -10.55 38.26 -20.89
N GLY A 148 -9.74 37.33 -20.39
CA GLY A 148 -8.74 37.64 -19.37
C GLY A 148 -7.86 36.47 -19.03
N GLY A 149 -7.10 36.61 -17.94
CA GLY A 149 -6.25 35.57 -17.38
C GLY A 149 -6.81 35.06 -16.05
N PHE A 150 -6.36 33.88 -15.66
CA PHE A 150 -6.70 33.28 -14.36
C PHE A 150 -5.48 32.62 -13.71
N LEU A 151 -5.55 32.48 -12.38
CA LEU A 151 -4.70 31.67 -11.54
C LEU A 151 -5.61 30.84 -10.64
N GLY A 152 -5.44 29.52 -10.65
CA GLY A 152 -6.23 28.57 -9.85
C GLY A 152 -5.35 27.70 -8.96
N LEU A 153 -5.90 27.30 -7.81
CA LEU A 153 -5.32 26.32 -6.91
C LEU A 153 -6.37 25.26 -6.59
N GLY A 154 -5.99 24.00 -6.68
CA GLY A 154 -6.86 22.86 -6.37
C GLY A 154 -6.20 21.91 -5.40
N LEU A 155 -7.01 21.25 -4.58
CA LEU A 155 -6.61 20.23 -3.61
C LEU A 155 -7.57 19.05 -3.73
N THR A 156 -7.03 17.85 -3.85
CA THR A 156 -7.81 16.60 -3.92
C THR A 156 -7.04 15.47 -3.29
N ASP A 157 -7.71 14.54 -2.61
CA ASP A 157 -7.10 13.34 -2.04
C ASP A 157 -7.13 12.17 -3.03
N ILE A 158 -6.07 11.35 -2.99
CA ILE A 158 -5.97 10.06 -3.67
C ILE A 158 -6.03 8.98 -2.60
N ASN A 159 -6.83 7.94 -2.83
CA ASN A 159 -6.88 6.78 -1.94
C ASN A 159 -7.39 5.57 -2.72
N ALA A 160 -6.48 4.92 -3.42
CA ALA A 160 -6.72 3.67 -4.12
C ALA A 160 -6.33 2.51 -3.21
N LYS A 161 -7.26 1.60 -2.95
CA LYS A 161 -7.02 0.43 -2.09
C LYS A 161 -7.76 -0.77 -2.62
N THR A 162 -7.16 -1.93 -2.44
CA THR A 162 -7.75 -3.21 -2.82
C THR A 162 -7.32 -4.31 -1.85
N THR A 163 -8.09 -5.38 -1.82
CA THR A 163 -7.80 -6.61 -1.10
C THR A 163 -8.07 -7.78 -2.02
N GLY A 164 -7.32 -8.85 -1.89
CA GLY A 164 -7.54 -10.05 -2.69
C GLY A 164 -6.54 -11.14 -2.36
N THR A 165 -6.80 -12.32 -2.90
CA THR A 165 -5.89 -13.46 -2.81
C THR A 165 -5.15 -13.59 -4.13
N ILE A 166 -3.83 -13.71 -4.06
CA ILE A 166 -2.96 -13.97 -5.21
C ILE A 166 -2.22 -15.29 -5.00
N ASN A 167 -1.79 -15.90 -6.09
CA ASN A 167 -0.94 -17.08 -6.04
C ASN A 167 0.53 -16.68 -6.24
N ALA A 168 1.42 -17.38 -5.53
CA ALA A 168 2.85 -17.24 -5.62
C ALA A 168 3.53 -18.61 -5.55
N THR A 169 4.79 -18.69 -5.94
CA THR A 169 5.60 -19.89 -5.76
C THR A 169 5.92 -20.07 -4.28
N LEU A 170 5.56 -21.23 -3.72
CA LEU A 170 5.97 -21.64 -2.37
C LEU A 170 7.38 -22.21 -2.43
N ARG A 171 8.32 -21.58 -1.74
CA ARG A 171 9.66 -22.14 -1.51
C ARG A 171 9.70 -22.78 -0.13
N SER A 172 10.05 -24.07 -0.07
CA SER A 172 10.32 -24.79 1.17
C SER A 172 11.78 -25.24 1.26
N ILE A 173 12.39 -25.00 2.41
CA ILE A 173 13.70 -25.56 2.79
C ILE A 173 13.42 -26.62 3.81
N THR A 174 13.81 -27.88 3.52
CA THR A 174 13.68 -29.00 4.44
C THR A 174 15.06 -29.44 4.88
N ASP A 175 15.33 -29.33 6.18
CA ASP A 175 16.54 -29.82 6.82
C ASP A 175 16.23 -31.09 7.61
N VAL A 176 16.99 -32.14 7.37
CA VAL A 176 16.84 -33.43 8.07
C VAL A 176 17.96 -33.59 9.09
N TYR A 177 17.60 -33.89 10.31
CA TYR A 177 18.50 -34.16 11.41
C TYR A 177 18.41 -35.63 11.84
N SER A 178 19.55 -36.26 12.09
CA SER A 178 19.60 -37.66 12.51
C SER A 178 19.24 -37.82 13.99
N LEU A 179 18.47 -38.88 14.28
CA LEU A 179 18.23 -39.38 15.63
C LEU A 179 19.27 -40.39 16.10
N ASP A 180 20.21 -40.77 15.22
CA ASP A 180 21.26 -41.75 15.49
C ASP A 180 20.77 -43.08 16.13
N GLY A 181 19.62 -43.54 15.64
CA GLY A 181 18.99 -44.78 16.10
C GLY A 181 18.15 -44.63 17.39
N ALA A 182 17.99 -43.43 17.91
CA ALA A 182 17.02 -43.17 19.00
C ALA A 182 15.58 -43.29 18.48
N THR A 183 14.68 -43.72 19.34
CA THR A 183 13.24 -43.75 19.01
C THR A 183 12.71 -42.32 18.96
N PRO A 184 12.00 -41.93 17.88
CA PRO A 184 11.40 -40.61 17.79
C PRO A 184 10.41 -40.34 18.94
N PRO A 185 10.40 -39.12 19.50
CA PRO A 185 9.36 -38.73 20.45
C PRO A 185 8.03 -38.48 19.73
N THR A 186 6.95 -38.47 20.50
CA THR A 186 5.63 -38.04 20.04
C THR A 186 5.55 -36.51 20.04
N ALA A 187 5.01 -35.92 19.00
CA ALA A 187 4.78 -34.48 18.93
C ALA A 187 3.54 -34.03 19.73
N PRO A 188 3.50 -32.79 20.26
CA PRO A 188 4.60 -31.84 20.28
C PRO A 188 5.68 -32.25 21.27
N TYR A 189 6.94 -32.10 20.89
CA TYR A 189 8.09 -32.44 21.74
C TYR A 189 8.98 -31.20 21.93
N THR A 190 9.46 -31.06 23.17
CA THR A 190 10.43 -30.03 23.53
C THR A 190 11.46 -30.61 24.50
N ALA A 191 12.73 -30.49 24.17
CA ALA A 191 13.84 -30.89 25.01
C ALA A 191 14.63 -29.65 25.53
N PRO A 192 15.28 -29.71 26.68
CA PRO A 192 15.43 -30.89 27.52
C PRO A 192 14.11 -31.26 28.20
N SER A 193 13.86 -32.57 28.28
CA SER A 193 12.72 -33.09 28.98
C SER A 193 13.18 -33.89 30.22
N THR A 194 12.46 -33.74 31.32
CA THR A 194 12.76 -34.41 32.58
C THR A 194 11.55 -35.18 33.07
N GLU A 195 11.82 -36.33 33.65
CA GLU A 195 10.79 -37.14 34.28
C GLU A 195 11.12 -37.37 35.75
N THR A 196 10.10 -37.32 36.60
CA THR A 196 10.27 -37.65 38.01
C THR A 196 9.92 -39.11 38.21
N VAL A 197 10.92 -39.94 38.55
CA VAL A 197 10.71 -41.38 38.88
C VAL A 197 10.81 -41.60 40.37
N THR A 198 9.93 -42.43 40.92
CA THR A 198 10.03 -42.86 42.28
C THR A 198 10.93 -44.12 42.33
N VAL A 199 12.03 -44.00 43.02
CA VAL A 199 12.95 -45.14 43.27
C VAL A 199 12.71 -45.66 44.69
N ILE A 200 12.50 -46.97 44.81
CA ILE A 200 12.32 -47.64 46.10
C ILE A 200 13.70 -48.18 46.54
N GLY A 201 14.21 -47.63 47.62
CA GLY A 201 15.47 -48.08 48.22
C GLY A 201 15.38 -49.49 48.79
N PRO A 202 16.55 -50.16 49.09
CA PRO A 202 16.57 -51.49 49.67
C PRO A 202 15.90 -51.59 51.05
N ASP A 203 15.71 -50.45 51.71
CA ASP A 203 15.04 -50.28 53.01
C ASP A 203 13.53 -49.99 52.89
N GLY A 204 12.99 -49.99 51.62
CA GLY A 204 11.61 -49.67 51.34
C GLY A 204 11.30 -48.17 51.30
N THR A 205 12.28 -47.30 51.42
CA THR A 205 12.07 -45.85 51.29
C THR A 205 11.83 -45.44 49.83
N GLU A 206 10.79 -44.65 49.63
CA GLU A 206 10.50 -44.04 48.33
C GLU A 206 11.23 -42.71 48.18
N THR A 207 12.07 -42.59 47.15
CA THR A 207 12.77 -41.36 46.82
C THR A 207 12.39 -40.91 45.41
N SER A 208 11.91 -39.69 45.26
CA SER A 208 11.70 -39.09 43.94
C SER A 208 13.01 -38.56 43.36
N VAL A 209 13.35 -39.05 42.18
CA VAL A 209 14.54 -38.65 41.45
C VAL A 209 14.12 -38.08 40.12
N VAL A 210 14.61 -36.89 39.79
CA VAL A 210 14.43 -36.29 38.46
C VAL A 210 15.50 -36.83 37.52
N ILE A 211 15.07 -37.50 36.47
CA ILE A 211 15.97 -38.02 35.43
C ILE A 211 15.77 -37.19 34.14
N ASN A 212 16.87 -36.95 33.44
CA ASN A 212 16.85 -36.37 32.10
C ASN A 212 16.53 -37.49 31.10
N ASN A 213 15.41 -37.41 30.43
CA ASN A 213 14.96 -38.34 29.38
C ASN A 213 14.97 -37.70 28.00
N SER A 214 15.72 -36.60 27.81
CA SER A 214 15.86 -35.93 26.53
C SER A 214 16.43 -36.86 25.46
N ILE A 215 15.80 -36.83 24.31
CA ILE A 215 16.29 -37.52 23.13
C ILE A 215 17.32 -36.61 22.47
N LEU A 216 18.48 -37.18 22.16
CA LEU A 216 19.55 -36.48 21.44
C LEU A 216 19.19 -36.40 19.95
N LEU A 217 19.44 -35.25 19.36
CA LEU A 217 19.33 -34.99 17.94
C LEU A 217 20.71 -34.55 17.42
N ALA A 218 21.10 -34.91 16.22
CA ALA A 218 22.28 -34.33 15.58
C ALA A 218 22.16 -32.79 15.61
N ASN A 219 23.23 -32.08 15.94
CA ASN A 219 23.19 -30.61 16.02
C ASN A 219 23.33 -29.92 14.66
N GLN A 220 23.62 -30.67 13.60
CA GLN A 220 23.68 -30.21 12.21
C GLN A 220 22.84 -31.06 11.30
N PRO A 221 22.20 -30.48 10.29
CA PRO A 221 21.38 -31.25 9.36
C PRO A 221 22.26 -32.16 8.47
N ILE A 222 21.88 -33.41 8.33
CA ILE A 222 22.56 -34.38 7.46
C ILE A 222 22.23 -34.15 5.99
N SER A 223 21.05 -33.53 5.70
CA SER A 223 20.65 -33.14 4.35
C SER A 223 19.83 -31.89 4.36
N ARG A 224 19.90 -31.11 3.26
CA ARG A 224 19.03 -29.98 2.96
C ARG A 224 18.43 -30.15 1.57
N THR A 225 17.12 -30.00 1.46
CA THR A 225 16.39 -29.97 0.21
C THR A 225 15.68 -28.63 0.07
N VAL A 226 15.78 -28.01 -1.11
CA VAL A 226 15.04 -26.80 -1.45
C VAL A 226 14.07 -27.16 -2.57
N THR A 227 12.79 -26.87 -2.35
CA THR A 227 11.72 -27.16 -3.32
C THR A 227 10.95 -25.88 -3.60
N ASP A 228 10.75 -25.58 -4.89
CA ASP A 228 9.93 -24.48 -5.38
C ASP A 228 8.69 -25.07 -6.06
N GLU A 229 7.50 -24.75 -5.54
CA GLU A 229 6.22 -25.19 -6.08
C GLU A 229 5.44 -23.97 -6.61
N ALA A 230 5.39 -23.83 -7.95
CA ALA A 230 4.75 -22.70 -8.60
C ALA A 230 3.25 -22.65 -8.31
N GLY A 231 2.75 -21.49 -7.91
CA GLY A 231 1.34 -21.25 -7.64
C GLY A 231 0.79 -21.95 -6.40
N ALA A 232 1.63 -22.61 -5.57
CA ALA A 232 1.18 -23.37 -4.41
C ALA A 232 0.90 -22.50 -3.19
N ALA A 233 1.42 -21.27 -3.14
CA ALA A 233 1.18 -20.33 -2.05
C ALA A 233 -0.02 -19.44 -2.38
N ALA A 234 -1.10 -19.53 -1.58
CA ALA A 234 -2.20 -18.58 -1.60
C ALA A 234 -1.90 -17.46 -0.62
N ILE A 235 -1.78 -16.23 -1.11
CA ILE A 235 -1.42 -15.05 -0.31
C ILE A 235 -2.59 -14.10 -0.28
N ASP A 236 -3.11 -13.87 0.89
CA ASP A 236 -4.07 -12.81 1.14
C ASP A 236 -3.35 -11.48 1.31
N GLY A 237 -3.77 -10.50 0.52
CA GLY A 237 -3.11 -9.22 0.43
C GLY A 237 -4.06 -8.04 0.61
N PHE A 238 -3.50 -6.97 1.15
CA PHE A 238 -4.04 -5.62 1.17
C PHE A 238 -3.01 -4.68 0.58
N TRP A 239 -3.39 -3.90 -0.42
CA TRP A 239 -2.54 -2.93 -1.08
C TRP A 239 -3.23 -1.58 -1.15
N GLN A 240 -2.50 -0.52 -0.88
CA GLN A 240 -3.03 0.84 -0.85
C GLN A 240 -2.00 1.86 -1.32
N VAL A 241 -2.45 2.79 -2.14
CA VAL A 241 -1.78 4.08 -2.39
C VAL A 241 -2.68 5.18 -1.86
N LYS A 242 -2.11 6.02 -1.01
CA LYS A 242 -2.80 7.15 -0.40
C LYS A 242 -1.97 8.42 -0.57
N GLY A 243 -2.63 9.55 -0.76
CA GLY A 243 -1.92 10.82 -0.87
C GLY A 243 -2.81 12.00 -1.12
N THR A 244 -2.15 13.12 -1.36
CA THR A 244 -2.78 14.41 -1.65
C THR A 244 -2.21 14.98 -2.94
N TYR A 245 -3.09 15.50 -3.73
CA TYR A 245 -2.82 16.09 -5.02
C TYR A 245 -3.14 17.58 -4.98
N VAL A 246 -2.11 18.40 -5.13
CA VAL A 246 -2.22 19.86 -5.22
C VAL A 246 -2.01 20.28 -6.66
N SER A 247 -2.91 21.07 -7.23
CA SER A 247 -2.76 21.61 -8.58
C SER A 247 -2.71 23.13 -8.56
N ALA A 248 -1.74 23.73 -9.27
CA ALA A 248 -1.72 25.15 -9.57
C ALA A 248 -1.95 25.30 -11.08
N ARG A 249 -2.89 26.17 -11.46
CA ARG A 249 -3.31 26.35 -12.85
C ARG A 249 -3.22 27.81 -13.24
N THR A 250 -2.77 28.08 -14.47
CA THR A 250 -2.78 29.43 -15.04
C THR A 250 -3.10 29.38 -16.53
N GLY A 251 -3.72 30.42 -17.02
CA GLY A 251 -4.11 30.46 -18.42
C GLY A 251 -5.01 31.62 -18.76
N VAL A 252 -5.74 31.46 -19.84
CA VAL A 252 -6.66 32.45 -20.36
C VAL A 252 -8.10 31.95 -20.32
N TRP A 253 -9.02 32.86 -20.17
CA TRP A 253 -10.45 32.58 -20.21
C TRP A 253 -11.16 33.53 -21.17
N SER A 254 -12.27 33.05 -21.70
CA SER A 254 -13.22 33.81 -22.52
C SER A 254 -14.63 33.56 -21.98
N ARG A 255 -15.40 34.62 -21.76
CA ARG A 255 -16.77 34.57 -21.28
C ARG A 255 -17.71 35.24 -22.30
N PHE A 256 -18.80 34.56 -22.59
CA PHE A 256 -19.85 35.05 -23.46
C PHE A 256 -21.18 35.07 -22.74
N HIS A 257 -21.85 36.22 -22.74
CA HIS A 257 -23.17 36.40 -22.11
C HIS A 257 -24.26 36.03 -23.11
N ILE A 258 -24.99 34.92 -22.83
CA ILE A 258 -26.14 34.45 -23.63
C ILE A 258 -27.35 35.27 -23.27
N SER A 259 -27.55 35.54 -22.00
CA SER A 259 -28.64 36.35 -21.47
C SER A 259 -28.15 37.22 -20.30
N ARG A 260 -29.10 37.93 -19.68
CA ARG A 260 -28.77 38.76 -18.52
C ARG A 260 -28.28 37.94 -17.30
N GLN A 261 -28.75 36.68 -17.22
CA GLN A 261 -28.47 35.81 -16.06
C GLN A 261 -27.55 34.63 -16.44
N LEU A 262 -27.38 34.34 -17.73
CA LEU A 262 -26.68 33.16 -18.19
C LEU A 262 -25.45 33.57 -19.00
N SER A 263 -24.28 32.99 -18.63
CA SER A 263 -23.03 33.11 -19.34
C SER A 263 -22.42 31.73 -19.57
N ILE A 264 -21.65 31.60 -20.62
CA ILE A 264 -20.72 30.49 -20.84
C ILE A 264 -19.32 31.06 -20.75
N ARG A 265 -18.43 30.38 -20.02
CA ARG A 265 -17.02 30.69 -19.92
C ARG A 265 -16.20 29.47 -20.35
N ALA A 266 -15.25 29.66 -21.26
CA ALA A 266 -14.26 28.68 -21.63
C ALA A 266 -12.89 29.12 -21.09
N SER A 267 -12.12 28.21 -20.56
CA SER A 267 -10.77 28.44 -20.06
C SER A 267 -9.80 27.41 -20.59
N ALA A 268 -8.56 27.82 -20.82
CA ALA A 268 -7.48 26.91 -21.21
C ALA A 268 -6.14 27.43 -20.68
N GLY A 269 -5.23 26.51 -20.36
CA GLY A 269 -3.94 26.87 -19.81
C GLY A 269 -3.08 25.69 -19.50
N VAL A 270 -2.09 25.92 -18.64
CA VAL A 270 -1.17 24.92 -18.11
C VAL A 270 -1.47 24.67 -16.64
N SER A 271 -1.21 23.46 -16.21
CA SER A 271 -1.34 23.03 -14.81
C SER A 271 -0.02 22.47 -14.31
N PHE A 272 0.30 22.77 -13.06
CA PHE A 272 1.43 22.23 -12.31
C PHE A 272 0.85 21.44 -11.16
N HIS A 273 1.34 20.22 -10.98
CA HIS A 273 0.82 19.29 -10.01
C HIS A 273 1.92 18.87 -9.07
N LEU A 274 1.61 18.91 -7.78
CA LEU A 274 2.45 18.38 -6.72
C LEU A 274 1.66 17.28 -6.03
N LEU A 275 2.20 16.07 -6.06
CA LEU A 275 1.63 14.90 -5.42
C LEU A 275 2.50 14.49 -4.24
N GLY A 276 1.89 14.31 -3.08
CA GLY A 276 2.49 13.64 -1.94
C GLY A 276 1.77 12.32 -1.75
N VAL A 277 2.44 11.19 -2.04
CA VAL A 277 1.84 9.86 -2.00
C VAL A 277 2.68 8.88 -1.21
N ASP A 278 2.03 7.98 -0.51
CA ASP A 278 2.61 6.85 0.19
C ASP A 278 1.96 5.55 -0.29
N MET A 279 2.76 4.48 -0.26
CA MET A 279 2.32 3.12 -0.55
C MET A 279 2.35 2.31 0.74
N ARG A 280 1.37 1.42 0.90
CA ARG A 280 1.32 0.45 1.99
C ARG A 280 0.86 -0.89 1.44
N TYR A 281 1.44 -1.96 1.98
CA TYR A 281 0.95 -3.32 1.73
C TYR A 281 0.98 -4.17 3.00
N ASP A 282 0.20 -5.24 2.97
CA ASP A 282 0.13 -6.28 3.99
C ASP A 282 -0.24 -7.58 3.28
N GLU A 283 0.71 -8.50 3.19
CA GLU A 283 0.59 -9.80 2.51
C GLU A 283 0.83 -10.91 3.50
N ARG A 284 -0.01 -11.94 3.49
CA ARG A 284 0.06 -13.06 4.40
C ARG A 284 -0.21 -14.36 3.67
N LEU A 285 0.64 -15.36 3.90
CA LEU A 285 0.39 -16.71 3.44
C LEU A 285 -0.74 -17.32 4.25
N GLU A 286 -1.77 -17.80 3.57
CA GLU A 286 -2.90 -18.52 4.16
C GLU A 286 -2.51 -20.00 4.32
N ASP A 287 -1.93 -20.33 5.46
CA ASP A 287 -1.67 -21.71 5.85
C ASP A 287 -1.85 -21.83 7.39
N GLU A 288 -2.99 -22.39 7.78
CA GLU A 288 -3.36 -22.59 9.20
C GLU A 288 -2.48 -23.63 9.89
N THR A 289 -1.71 -24.43 9.14
CA THR A 289 -0.84 -25.47 9.70
C THR A 289 0.48 -24.92 10.23
N LEU A 290 0.85 -23.69 9.84
CA LEU A 290 2.07 -23.05 10.26
C LEU A 290 1.94 -22.45 11.66
N ALA A 291 2.81 -22.86 12.57
CA ALA A 291 2.87 -22.30 13.92
C ALA A 291 3.29 -20.83 13.94
N VAL A 292 4.07 -20.40 12.95
CA VAL A 292 4.51 -19.02 12.74
C VAL A 292 3.97 -18.54 11.40
N PRO A 293 3.11 -17.51 11.37
CA PRO A 293 2.56 -17.02 10.11
C PRO A 293 3.65 -16.36 9.26
N ILE A 294 3.60 -16.61 7.95
CA ILE A 294 4.47 -15.97 6.97
C ILE A 294 3.75 -14.70 6.50
N ARG A 295 4.35 -13.54 6.78
CA ARG A 295 3.74 -12.24 6.51
C ARG A 295 4.80 -11.21 6.12
N ALA A 296 4.46 -10.39 5.15
CA ALA A 296 5.20 -9.18 4.82
C ALA A 296 4.26 -7.97 4.90
N GLN A 297 4.66 -6.95 5.64
CA GLN A 297 3.93 -5.70 5.73
C GLN A 297 4.91 -4.53 5.76
N GLU A 298 4.61 -3.49 5.02
CA GLU A 298 5.40 -2.28 5.02
C GLU A 298 4.53 -1.07 4.70
N GLN A 299 4.92 0.08 5.22
CA GLN A 299 4.37 1.37 4.86
C GLN A 299 5.52 2.30 4.54
N GLY A 300 5.52 2.82 3.32
CA GLY A 300 6.52 3.76 2.83
C GLY A 300 6.36 5.14 3.43
N GLU A 301 7.41 5.93 3.33
CA GLU A 301 7.36 7.36 3.59
C GLU A 301 6.66 8.07 2.42
N THR A 302 6.06 9.23 2.71
CA THR A 302 5.44 10.06 1.67
C THR A 302 6.48 10.55 0.68
N THR A 303 6.32 10.20 -0.57
CA THR A 303 7.18 10.65 -1.68
C THR A 303 6.48 11.76 -2.44
N SER A 304 7.22 12.83 -2.78
CA SER A 304 6.68 13.95 -3.54
C SER A 304 7.05 13.82 -5.02
N TYR A 305 6.06 14.06 -5.88
CA TYR A 305 6.22 14.07 -7.33
C TYR A 305 5.67 15.35 -7.92
N GLU A 306 6.33 15.81 -8.98
CA GLU A 306 5.94 16.99 -9.73
C GLU A 306 5.55 16.58 -11.16
N ALA A 307 4.42 17.08 -11.63
CA ALA A 307 3.98 16.87 -13.00
C ALA A 307 3.49 18.18 -13.62
N VAL A 308 3.57 18.27 -14.93
CA VAL A 308 3.05 19.40 -15.71
C VAL A 308 1.97 18.88 -16.65
N GLY A 309 0.93 19.67 -16.83
CA GLY A 309 -0.19 19.27 -17.66
C GLY A 309 -0.84 20.41 -18.40
N LEU A 310 -1.83 20.05 -19.22
CA LEU A 310 -2.71 20.99 -19.88
C LEU A 310 -4.07 21.00 -19.19
N PHE A 311 -4.64 22.18 -19.05
CA PHE A 311 -5.96 22.38 -18.43
C PHE A 311 -6.93 23.01 -19.44
N GLY A 312 -8.18 22.51 -19.42
CA GLY A 312 -9.29 23.10 -20.15
C GLY A 312 -10.57 23.04 -19.33
N SER A 313 -11.42 24.06 -19.42
CA SER A 313 -12.77 24.03 -18.82
C SER A 313 -13.82 24.71 -19.65
N LEU A 314 -15.04 24.27 -19.47
CA LEU A 314 -16.25 24.88 -19.99
C LEU A 314 -17.23 25.06 -18.84
N ASP A 315 -17.50 26.32 -18.51
CA ASP A 315 -18.32 26.68 -17.35
C ASP A 315 -19.66 27.28 -17.85
N VAL A 316 -20.75 26.88 -17.22
CA VAL A 316 -22.07 27.51 -17.35
C VAL A 316 -22.33 28.28 -16.05
N GLU A 317 -22.50 29.61 -16.18
CA GLU A 317 -22.63 30.52 -15.03
C GLU A 317 -24.07 31.10 -14.98
N LEU A 318 -24.72 30.96 -13.81
CA LEU A 318 -26.02 31.53 -13.51
C LEU A 318 -25.85 32.67 -12.49
N TRP A 319 -26.05 33.90 -12.92
CA TRP A 319 -25.89 35.10 -12.10
C TRP A 319 -27.13 35.38 -11.25
N LEU A 320 -26.96 35.27 -9.92
CA LEU A 320 -27.99 35.55 -8.92
C LEU A 320 -28.08 37.03 -8.58
N THR A 321 -26.94 37.71 -8.58
CA THR A 321 -26.82 39.14 -8.36
C THR A 321 -25.91 39.75 -9.42
N ARG A 322 -25.65 41.05 -9.33
CA ARG A 322 -24.72 41.76 -10.21
C ARG A 322 -23.27 41.26 -10.10
N ARG A 323 -22.90 40.69 -8.96
CA ARG A 323 -21.52 40.30 -8.64
C ARG A 323 -21.35 38.82 -8.30
N THR A 324 -22.42 38.13 -7.96
CA THR A 324 -22.35 36.74 -7.48
C THR A 324 -23.19 35.83 -8.36
N GLY A 325 -22.61 34.75 -8.80
CA GLY A 325 -23.22 33.69 -9.58
C GLY A 325 -22.87 32.31 -9.09
N LEU A 326 -23.72 31.35 -9.46
CA LEU A 326 -23.41 29.92 -9.37
C LEU A 326 -22.84 29.49 -10.71
N PHE A 327 -22.01 28.44 -10.69
CA PHE A 327 -21.55 27.83 -11.92
C PHE A 327 -21.45 26.32 -11.79
N ALA A 328 -21.59 25.66 -12.94
CA ALA A 328 -21.26 24.27 -13.16
C ALA A 328 -20.21 24.21 -14.30
N SER A 329 -19.19 23.41 -14.14
CA SER A 329 -18.06 23.33 -15.05
C SER A 329 -17.74 21.90 -15.39
N PHE A 330 -17.49 21.64 -16.67
CA PHE A 330 -16.76 20.47 -17.13
C PHE A 330 -15.28 20.85 -17.25
N THR A 331 -14.40 20.05 -16.68
CA THR A 331 -12.97 20.29 -16.71
C THR A 331 -12.25 19.09 -17.29
N TYR A 332 -11.14 19.37 -17.97
CA TYR A 332 -10.21 18.36 -18.45
C TYR A 332 -8.80 18.77 -18.03
N GLU A 333 -8.09 17.85 -17.39
CA GLU A 333 -6.66 17.98 -17.05
C GLU A 333 -5.91 16.81 -17.65
N GLY A 334 -4.96 17.09 -18.55
CA GLY A 334 -4.07 16.10 -19.14
C GLY A 334 -2.71 16.18 -18.43
N LEU A 335 -2.22 15.08 -17.87
CA LEU A 335 -0.90 14.97 -17.25
C LEU A 335 0.08 14.31 -18.21
N SER A 336 1.35 14.63 -18.06
CA SER A 336 2.41 14.16 -18.98
C SER A 336 3.06 12.86 -18.52
N ASP A 337 2.88 12.46 -17.26
CA ASP A 337 3.66 11.38 -16.67
C ASP A 337 2.81 10.45 -15.79
N ASP A 338 3.08 9.14 -15.91
CA ASP A 338 2.63 8.12 -14.98
C ASP A 338 3.61 8.04 -13.81
N LEU A 339 3.11 7.72 -12.64
CA LEU A 339 3.88 7.65 -11.42
C LEU A 339 4.06 6.20 -10.98
N ALA A 340 5.32 5.78 -10.78
CA ALA A 340 5.64 4.49 -10.19
C ALA A 340 6.20 4.64 -8.78
N LEU A 341 5.60 3.94 -7.81
CA LEU A 341 6.05 3.83 -6.43
C LEU A 341 6.62 2.43 -6.21
N THR A 342 7.75 2.32 -5.52
CA THR A 342 8.32 1.03 -5.16
C THR A 342 8.53 0.96 -3.65
N LEU A 343 8.08 -0.14 -3.03
CA LEU A 343 8.20 -0.40 -1.60
C LEU A 343 8.37 -1.89 -1.36
N GLY A 344 9.44 -2.28 -0.66
CA GLY A 344 9.69 -3.69 -0.29
C GLY A 344 9.67 -4.65 -1.49
N GLY A 345 10.15 -4.20 -2.66
CA GLY A 345 10.14 -4.97 -3.90
C GLY A 345 8.79 -5.02 -4.63
N ARG A 346 7.73 -4.37 -4.12
CA ARG A 346 6.44 -4.21 -4.79
C ARG A 346 6.40 -2.89 -5.51
N THR A 347 5.70 -2.85 -6.64
CA THR A 347 5.55 -1.63 -7.45
C THR A 347 4.07 -1.27 -7.57
N ALA A 348 3.75 0.02 -7.42
CA ALA A 348 2.45 0.57 -7.71
C ALA A 348 2.56 1.60 -8.82
N ASP A 349 1.98 1.31 -9.97
CA ASP A 349 1.85 2.26 -11.07
C ASP A 349 0.57 3.04 -10.88
N VAL A 350 0.70 4.34 -10.70
CA VAL A 350 -0.41 5.26 -10.54
C VAL A 350 -0.65 5.98 -11.86
N GLU A 351 -1.67 5.58 -12.57
CA GLU A 351 -2.15 6.30 -13.72
C GLU A 351 -3.02 7.47 -13.22
N LEU A 352 -2.43 8.63 -13.21
CA LEU A 352 -3.18 9.87 -13.09
C LEU A 352 -3.81 10.15 -14.45
N SER A 353 -4.84 9.40 -14.79
CA SER A 353 -5.49 9.54 -16.09
C SER A 353 -5.81 11.00 -16.37
N SER A 354 -5.57 11.45 -17.58
CA SER A 354 -6.10 12.70 -18.13
C SER A 354 -7.57 12.80 -17.76
N GLY A 355 -7.85 13.50 -16.65
CA GLY A 355 -9.12 13.42 -15.96
C GLY A 355 -10.12 14.40 -16.51
N ALA A 356 -11.22 13.90 -17.06
CA ALA A 356 -12.45 14.66 -17.12
C ALA A 356 -13.03 14.79 -15.72
N GLY A 357 -13.45 15.97 -15.32
CA GLY A 357 -14.04 16.25 -14.03
C GLY A 357 -15.14 17.28 -14.08
N PHE A 358 -15.82 17.43 -12.95
CA PHE A 358 -16.85 18.44 -12.78
C PHE A 358 -16.51 19.36 -11.62
N ARG A 359 -16.84 20.65 -11.77
CA ARG A 359 -16.76 21.64 -10.70
C ARG A 359 -18.09 22.31 -10.52
N PHE A 360 -18.46 22.57 -9.28
CA PHE A 360 -19.65 23.35 -8.91
C PHE A 360 -19.26 24.36 -7.85
N GLY A 361 -19.70 25.59 -8.01
CA GLY A 361 -19.29 26.60 -7.05
C GLY A 361 -19.93 27.95 -7.23
N LEU A 362 -19.30 28.90 -6.53
CA LEU A 362 -19.67 30.30 -6.51
C LEU A 362 -18.58 31.13 -7.21
N THR A 363 -19.02 32.11 -7.98
CA THR A 363 -18.15 33.12 -8.56
C THR A 363 -18.58 34.50 -8.09
N THR A 364 -17.62 35.33 -7.71
CA THR A 364 -17.84 36.72 -7.27
C THR A 364 -16.95 37.66 -8.09
N LEU A 365 -17.52 38.74 -8.58
CA LEU A 365 -16.82 39.78 -9.35
C LEU A 365 -16.58 41.03 -8.52
N PHE A 366 -15.43 41.71 -8.75
CA PHE A 366 -15.06 42.96 -8.09
C PHE A 366 -14.41 43.93 -9.04
#